data_b40acbcd4ff655bbb3c0cad9b0055132
#
_entry.id   b40acbcd4ff655bbb3c0cad9b0055132
#
_cell.length_a   1.000
_cell.length_b   1.000
_cell.length_c   1.000
_cell.angle_alpha   90.00
_cell.angle_beta   90.00
_cell.angle_gamma   90.00
#
_symmetry.space_group_name_H-M   'P 1'
#
loop_
_entity.id
_entity.type
_entity.pdbx_description
1 polymer ?
#
loop_
_entity_poly.entity_id
_entity_poly.type
_entity_poly.pdbx_seq_one_letter_code
_entity_poly.pdbx_strand_id
1 'polypeptide(L)'
;DDRVDNPISLYAATKKTNTLSFSTGAYKENPVAASMVLELEDGPTVGYLSYLGFDSAFDSELIDAMRSLKDNGAEEMVLDLRLNGGGSVNSSTILGSMLLDASYNDKTYAVLARNSANQKPNTTCKITSAYNGQSLPRLGIKRLFVITTGNTASASEMVISGLRGLGVEVILIGTTTEGKNCGMDVTNYTNKGVTYEYAPITFMNFNATSYEQ
;
A
#
# COMPACT_ATOMS: atom_id res chain seq x y z
N ASP A 1 -16.35 4.30 14.65
CA ASP A 1 -15.79 5.40 15.41
C ASP A 1 -16.96 6.37 15.70
N ASP A 2 -17.68 6.12 16.79
CA ASP A 2 -18.75 7.00 17.27
C ASP A 2 -18.13 8.26 17.90
N ARG A 3 -17.38 9.00 17.12
CA ARG A 3 -16.98 10.35 17.49
C ARG A 3 -18.24 11.17 17.53
N VAL A 4 -18.65 11.50 18.73
CA VAL A 4 -19.77 12.40 18.92
C VAL A 4 -19.29 13.80 18.54
N ASP A 5 -19.67 14.23 17.34
CA ASP A 5 -19.33 15.57 16.82
C ASP A 5 -19.91 16.72 17.66
N ASN A 6 -20.77 16.39 18.61
CA ASN A 6 -21.33 17.35 19.54
C ASN A 6 -21.18 16.85 20.99
N PRO A 7 -20.09 17.20 21.68
CA PRO A 7 -19.89 16.82 23.06
C PRO A 7 -21.03 17.30 24.00
N ILE A 8 -21.80 18.33 23.63
CA ILE A 8 -22.93 18.83 24.44
C ILE A 8 -24.05 17.79 24.50
N SER A 9 -24.26 17.00 23.44
CA SER A 9 -25.30 15.96 23.44
C SER A 9 -24.99 14.80 24.40
N LEU A 10 -23.71 14.52 24.65
CA LEU A 10 -23.27 13.55 25.66
C LEU A 10 -23.60 13.96 27.08
N TYR A 11 -23.55 15.25 27.38
CA TYR A 11 -23.86 15.79 28.72
C TYR A 11 -25.34 16.01 28.95
N ALA A 12 -26.16 16.07 27.90
CA ALA A 12 -27.61 16.09 28.00
C ALA A 12 -28.20 14.69 28.27
N ALA A 13 -27.43 13.63 28.08
CA ALA A 13 -27.87 12.30 28.47
C ALA A 13 -27.87 12.17 29.99
N THR A 14 -28.91 11.57 30.52
CA THR A 14 -29.11 11.32 31.98
C THR A 14 -27.81 10.73 32.55
N LYS A 15 -27.27 11.37 33.59
CA LYS A 15 -26.05 10.94 34.28
C LYS A 15 -26.19 9.47 34.69
N LYS A 16 -25.60 8.55 33.94
CA LYS A 16 -25.53 7.13 34.32
C LYS A 16 -24.32 6.96 35.22
N THR A 17 -24.54 6.34 36.37
CA THR A 17 -23.49 6.02 37.36
C THR A 17 -22.73 4.74 37.01
N ASN A 18 -22.82 4.28 35.76
CA ASN A 18 -22.12 3.08 35.34
C ASN A 18 -20.63 3.40 35.10
N THR A 19 -19.77 2.70 35.82
CA THR A 19 -18.33 2.72 35.57
C THR A 19 -18.06 1.76 34.45
N LEU A 20 -17.45 2.27 33.33
CA LEU A 20 -16.91 1.44 32.25
C LEU A 20 -15.44 1.26 32.53
N SER A 21 -14.99 0.01 32.60
CA SER A 21 -13.57 -0.34 32.70
C SER A 21 -13.06 -0.76 31.34
N PHE A 22 -11.97 -0.15 30.89
CA PHE A 22 -11.28 -0.48 29.64
C PHE A 22 -9.88 -0.99 29.99
N SER A 23 -9.46 -2.06 29.32
CA SER A 23 -8.08 -2.49 29.33
C SER A 23 -7.40 -1.96 28.08
N THR A 24 -6.23 -1.34 28.23
CA THR A 24 -5.40 -0.96 27.10
C THR A 24 -4.59 -2.17 26.63
N GLY A 25 -4.47 -2.35 25.31
CA GLY A 25 -3.66 -3.38 24.68
C GLY A 25 -2.98 -2.83 23.43
N ALA A 26 -1.89 -3.46 23.02
CA ALA A 26 -1.31 -3.18 21.71
C ALA A 26 -2.25 -3.74 20.64
N TYR A 27 -2.71 -2.87 19.75
CA TYR A 27 -3.53 -3.22 18.59
C TYR A 27 -2.85 -2.71 17.32
N LYS A 28 -2.78 -3.56 16.31
CA LYS A 28 -2.38 -3.19 14.95
C LYS A 28 -3.58 -3.39 14.04
N GLU A 29 -3.98 -2.34 13.37
CA GLU A 29 -5.08 -2.39 12.43
C GLU A 29 -4.65 -3.10 11.15
N ASN A 30 -5.50 -4.03 10.66
CA ASN A 30 -5.29 -4.66 9.36
C ASN A 30 -5.53 -3.61 8.27
N PRO A 31 -4.53 -3.33 7.42
CA PRO A 31 -4.65 -2.31 6.38
C PRO A 31 -5.57 -2.71 5.22
N VAL A 32 -5.95 -3.98 5.09
CA VAL A 32 -6.97 -4.42 4.13
C VAL A 32 -8.35 -4.10 4.71
N ALA A 33 -8.82 -2.88 4.47
CA ALA A 33 -10.08 -2.40 5.03
C ALA A 33 -11.31 -3.02 4.34
N ALA A 34 -11.23 -3.25 3.03
CA ALA A 34 -12.27 -3.90 2.26
C ALA A 34 -11.67 -4.57 1.01
N SER A 35 -12.22 -5.74 0.66
CA SER A 35 -11.92 -6.44 -0.58
C SER A 35 -13.21 -7.07 -1.09
N MET A 36 -13.61 -6.76 -2.31
CA MET A 36 -14.85 -7.27 -2.91
C MET A 36 -14.78 -7.26 -4.42
N VAL A 37 -15.64 -8.08 -5.04
CA VAL A 37 -15.86 -8.09 -6.48
C VAL A 37 -17.17 -7.40 -6.79
N LEU A 38 -17.18 -6.56 -7.80
CA LEU A 38 -18.34 -5.85 -8.32
C LEU A 38 -18.64 -6.40 -9.72
N GLU A 39 -19.83 -6.94 -9.91
CA GLU A 39 -20.33 -7.36 -11.20
C GLU A 39 -21.09 -6.21 -11.84
N LEU A 40 -20.71 -5.84 -13.07
CA LEU A 40 -21.38 -4.82 -13.86
C LEU A 40 -22.32 -5.53 -14.85
N GLU A 41 -23.53 -5.00 -15.03
CA GLU A 41 -24.58 -5.62 -15.83
C GLU A 41 -24.16 -5.95 -17.27
N ASP A 42 -23.34 -5.09 -17.90
CA ASP A 42 -22.79 -5.29 -19.25
C ASP A 42 -21.28 -4.98 -19.29
N GLY A 43 -20.55 -5.26 -18.24
CA GLY A 43 -19.14 -4.89 -18.09
C GLY A 43 -18.26 -5.99 -17.53
N PRO A 44 -16.97 -5.70 -17.36
CA PRO A 44 -16.03 -6.62 -16.74
C PRO A 44 -16.34 -6.78 -15.25
N THR A 45 -15.90 -7.91 -14.70
CA THR A 45 -15.87 -8.11 -13.25
C THR A 45 -14.76 -7.25 -12.64
N VAL A 46 -15.13 -6.36 -11.73
CA VAL A 46 -14.21 -5.38 -11.13
C VAL A 46 -13.83 -5.79 -9.71
N GLY A 47 -12.56 -6.01 -9.46
CA GLY A 47 -12.04 -6.12 -8.10
C GLY A 47 -11.92 -4.75 -7.46
N TYR A 48 -12.37 -4.62 -6.21
CA TYR A 48 -12.16 -3.43 -5.39
C TYR A 48 -11.34 -3.81 -4.16
N LEU A 49 -10.29 -3.05 -3.91
CA LEU A 49 -9.45 -3.17 -2.72
C LEU A 49 -9.28 -1.81 -2.08
N SER A 50 -9.75 -1.64 -0.84
CA SER A 50 -9.41 -0.51 0.02
C SER A 50 -8.22 -0.89 0.91
N TYR A 51 -7.08 -0.22 0.71
CA TYR A 51 -5.83 -0.54 1.37
C TYR A 51 -5.26 0.70 2.07
N LEU A 52 -5.19 0.65 3.42
CA LEU A 52 -4.93 1.82 4.25
C LEU A 52 -3.44 2.08 4.53
N GLY A 53 -2.57 1.10 4.29
CA GLY A 53 -1.13 1.25 4.56
C GLY A 53 -0.33 0.03 4.13
N PHE A 54 0.92 0.24 3.75
CA PHE A 54 1.85 -0.83 3.38
C PHE A 54 2.61 -1.32 4.63
N ASP A 55 1.94 -2.12 5.48
CA ASP A 55 2.55 -2.76 6.64
C ASP A 55 2.87 -4.23 6.33
N SER A 56 4.16 -4.56 6.28
CA SER A 56 4.64 -5.91 5.96
C SER A 56 4.19 -7.00 6.95
N ALA A 57 3.72 -6.62 8.13
CA ALA A 57 3.14 -7.57 9.07
C ALA A 57 1.81 -8.17 8.57
N PHE A 58 1.18 -7.53 7.58
CA PHE A 58 -0.10 -7.94 6.98
C PHE A 58 0.02 -8.30 5.48
N ASP A 59 1.24 -8.61 5.01
CA ASP A 59 1.43 -9.03 3.61
C ASP A 59 0.65 -10.31 3.28
N SER A 60 0.44 -11.22 4.25
CA SER A 60 -0.38 -12.42 4.08
C SER A 60 -1.86 -12.08 3.82
N GLU A 61 -2.42 -11.16 4.58
CA GLU A 61 -3.80 -10.70 4.44
C GLU A 61 -4.02 -9.98 3.10
N LEU A 62 -3.02 -9.20 2.67
CA LEU A 62 -3.04 -8.59 1.35
C LEU A 62 -3.03 -9.65 0.24
N ILE A 63 -2.17 -10.67 0.35
CA ILE A 63 -2.08 -11.77 -0.62
C ILE A 63 -3.39 -12.55 -0.68
N ASP A 64 -4.00 -12.83 0.48
CA ASP A 64 -5.27 -13.57 0.55
C ASP A 64 -6.42 -12.76 -0.04
N ALA A 65 -6.48 -11.45 0.20
CA ALA A 65 -7.45 -10.56 -0.43
C ALA A 65 -7.31 -10.57 -1.96
N MET A 66 -6.09 -10.42 -2.47
CA MET A 66 -5.81 -10.44 -3.91
C MET A 66 -6.10 -11.82 -4.53
N ARG A 67 -5.86 -12.91 -3.79
CA ARG A 67 -6.23 -14.27 -4.22
C ARG A 67 -7.74 -14.41 -4.35
N SER A 68 -8.48 -13.93 -3.35
CA SER A 68 -9.95 -13.93 -3.39
C SER A 68 -10.49 -13.14 -4.57
N LEU A 69 -9.95 -11.95 -4.86
CA LEU A 69 -10.36 -11.16 -6.01
C LEU A 69 -10.13 -11.91 -7.33
N LYS A 70 -8.95 -12.53 -7.48
CA LYS A 70 -8.63 -13.35 -8.64
C LYS A 70 -9.58 -14.55 -8.80
N ASP A 71 -9.77 -15.30 -7.71
CA ASP A 71 -10.58 -16.54 -7.72
C ASP A 71 -12.06 -16.25 -7.99
N ASN A 72 -12.53 -15.02 -7.68
CA ASN A 72 -13.85 -14.51 -8.03
C ASN A 72 -13.88 -13.77 -9.38
N GLY A 73 -12.85 -13.92 -10.22
CA GLY A 73 -12.87 -13.51 -11.60
C GLY A 73 -12.63 -12.02 -11.86
N ALA A 74 -11.99 -11.29 -10.97
CA ALA A 74 -11.67 -9.89 -11.21
C ALA A 74 -10.79 -9.72 -12.47
N GLU A 75 -11.29 -8.97 -13.45
CA GLU A 75 -10.63 -8.64 -14.72
C GLU A 75 -10.02 -7.25 -14.72
N GLU A 76 -10.64 -6.33 -14.01
CA GLU A 76 -10.16 -4.96 -13.77
C GLU A 76 -10.07 -4.69 -12.27
N MET A 77 -9.34 -3.64 -11.90
CA MET A 77 -9.13 -3.29 -10.50
C MET A 77 -9.40 -1.82 -10.21
N VAL A 78 -10.09 -1.60 -9.10
CA VAL A 78 -10.13 -0.33 -8.38
C VAL A 78 -9.32 -0.49 -7.09
N LEU A 79 -8.25 0.28 -6.97
CA LEU A 79 -7.42 0.33 -5.78
C LEU A 79 -7.67 1.66 -5.05
N ASP A 80 -8.25 1.58 -3.86
CA ASP A 80 -8.53 2.77 -3.05
C ASP A 80 -7.39 3.04 -2.08
N LEU A 81 -6.63 4.09 -2.38
CA LEU A 81 -5.47 4.55 -1.62
C LEU A 81 -5.70 5.93 -0.98
N ARG A 82 -6.95 6.37 -0.85
CA ARG A 82 -7.28 7.73 -0.35
C ARG A 82 -6.67 8.05 1.01
N LEU A 83 -6.55 7.06 1.88
CA LEU A 83 -6.01 7.21 3.24
C LEU A 83 -4.65 6.54 3.42
N ASN A 84 -3.99 6.15 2.32
CA ASN A 84 -2.75 5.37 2.37
C ASN A 84 -1.52 6.25 2.18
N GLY A 85 -0.85 6.58 3.27
CA GLY A 85 0.39 7.37 3.30
C GLY A 85 1.66 6.60 2.88
N GLY A 86 1.54 5.36 2.43
CA GLY A 86 2.67 4.53 2.01
C GLY A 86 3.06 3.48 3.05
N GLY A 87 4.37 3.22 3.18
CA GLY A 87 4.95 2.23 4.08
C GLY A 87 6.04 1.38 3.41
N SER A 88 5.93 0.06 3.52
CA SER A 88 6.92 -0.90 3.04
C SER A 88 7.03 -0.91 1.51
N VAL A 89 8.24 -0.68 1.01
CA VAL A 89 8.59 -0.85 -0.42
C VAL A 89 8.36 -2.28 -0.88
N ASN A 90 8.65 -3.25 -0.01
CA ASN A 90 8.46 -4.67 -0.35
C ASN A 90 6.98 -5.00 -0.53
N SER A 91 6.11 -4.56 0.37
CA SER A 91 4.64 -4.75 0.25
C SER A 91 4.08 -4.08 -1.01
N SER A 92 4.61 -2.89 -1.38
CA SER A 92 4.27 -2.23 -2.66
C SER A 92 4.68 -3.09 -3.86
N THR A 93 5.88 -3.69 -3.81
CA THR A 93 6.38 -4.58 -4.89
C THR A 93 5.52 -5.86 -4.99
N ILE A 94 5.09 -6.42 -3.85
CA ILE A 94 4.20 -7.58 -3.78
C ILE A 94 2.85 -7.24 -4.43
N LEU A 95 2.23 -6.11 -4.05
CA LEU A 95 0.97 -5.67 -4.64
C LEU A 95 1.11 -5.44 -6.15
N GLY A 96 2.14 -4.72 -6.59
CA GLY A 96 2.42 -4.51 -8.01
C GLY A 96 2.62 -5.83 -8.76
N SER A 97 3.27 -6.81 -8.14
CA SER A 97 3.45 -8.15 -8.71
C SER A 97 2.13 -8.88 -8.89
N MET A 98 1.21 -8.80 -7.93
CA MET A 98 -0.08 -9.49 -7.99
C MET A 98 -1.04 -8.88 -9.03
N LEU A 99 -0.90 -7.61 -9.34
CA LEU A 99 -1.72 -6.93 -10.36
C LEU A 99 -1.33 -7.34 -11.80
N LEU A 100 -0.10 -7.76 -12.03
CA LEU A 100 0.44 -8.11 -13.34
C LEU A 100 0.31 -9.61 -13.64
N ASP A 101 0.47 -10.00 -14.90
CA ASP A 101 0.59 -11.40 -15.31
C ASP A 101 2.05 -11.92 -15.19
N ALA A 102 2.24 -13.22 -15.43
CA ALA A 102 3.53 -13.87 -15.26
C ALA A 102 4.62 -13.42 -16.25
N SER A 103 4.27 -12.79 -17.38
CA SER A 103 5.23 -12.29 -18.37
C SER A 103 6.06 -11.11 -17.87
N TYR A 104 5.64 -10.51 -16.76
CA TYR A 104 6.36 -9.42 -16.10
C TYR A 104 7.38 -9.90 -15.05
N ASN A 105 7.48 -11.19 -14.76
CA ASN A 105 8.46 -11.68 -13.80
C ASN A 105 9.87 -11.17 -14.13
N ASP A 106 10.62 -10.83 -13.08
CA ASP A 106 11.98 -10.28 -13.12
C ASP A 106 12.14 -8.91 -13.81
N LYS A 107 11.06 -8.33 -14.35
CA LYS A 107 11.11 -6.95 -14.86
C LYS A 107 11.31 -5.97 -13.69
N THR A 108 12.03 -4.90 -13.97
CA THR A 108 12.25 -3.81 -13.03
C THR A 108 10.90 -3.11 -12.72
N TYR A 109 10.50 -3.13 -11.46
CA TYR A 109 9.33 -2.41 -10.96
C TYR A 109 9.70 -1.01 -10.51
N ALA A 110 10.80 -0.92 -9.76
CA ALA A 110 11.34 0.35 -9.29
C ALA A 110 12.84 0.25 -9.01
N VAL A 111 13.51 1.41 -8.99
CA VAL A 111 14.90 1.56 -8.56
C VAL A 111 14.95 2.55 -7.41
N LEU A 112 15.50 2.11 -6.27
CA LEU A 112 15.79 2.97 -5.13
C LEU A 112 17.21 3.50 -5.31
N ALA A 113 17.33 4.71 -5.83
CA ALA A 113 18.61 5.36 -6.10
C ALA A 113 19.09 6.11 -4.87
N ARG A 114 20.30 5.83 -4.43
CA ARG A 114 20.96 6.46 -3.29
C ARG A 114 21.98 7.47 -3.77
N ASN A 115 22.22 8.52 -2.97
CA ASN A 115 23.25 9.49 -3.27
C ASN A 115 24.67 8.90 -3.05
N SER A 116 25.68 9.55 -3.61
CA SER A 116 27.08 9.09 -3.54
C SER A 116 27.68 9.05 -2.12
N ALA A 117 27.09 9.76 -1.16
CA ALA A 117 27.50 9.73 0.24
C ALA A 117 26.97 8.50 0.99
N ASN A 118 25.95 7.84 0.43
CA ASN A 118 25.40 6.60 1.01
C ASN A 118 26.25 5.41 0.55
N GLN A 119 26.80 4.65 1.51
CA GLN A 119 27.63 3.48 1.22
C GLN A 119 26.84 2.27 0.70
N LYS A 120 25.50 2.30 0.79
CA LYS A 120 24.66 1.23 0.27
C LYS A 120 24.46 1.40 -1.24
N PRO A 121 24.51 0.33 -2.04
CA PRO A 121 24.24 0.39 -3.47
C PRO A 121 22.76 0.72 -3.73
N ASN A 122 22.45 1.15 -4.95
CA ASN A 122 21.10 1.24 -5.44
C ASN A 122 20.40 -0.14 -5.36
N THR A 123 19.11 -0.13 -5.09
CA THR A 123 18.31 -1.36 -5.01
C THR A 123 17.33 -1.40 -6.14
N THR A 124 17.33 -2.48 -6.93
CA THR A 124 16.33 -2.73 -7.95
C THR A 124 15.24 -3.63 -7.38
N CYS A 125 14.02 -3.13 -7.31
CA CYS A 125 12.82 -3.88 -6.97
C CYS A 125 12.30 -4.54 -8.25
N LYS A 126 12.10 -5.85 -8.22
CA LYS A 126 11.65 -6.63 -9.39
C LYS A 126 10.28 -7.25 -9.12
N ILE A 127 9.50 -7.37 -10.18
CA ILE A 127 8.26 -8.17 -10.15
C ILE A 127 8.62 -9.62 -9.82
N THR A 128 7.92 -10.18 -8.84
CA THR A 128 8.19 -11.52 -8.30
C THR A 128 6.98 -12.44 -8.40
N SER A 129 7.23 -13.74 -8.60
CA SER A 129 6.18 -14.76 -8.66
C SER A 129 5.83 -15.34 -7.29
N ALA A 130 6.65 -15.10 -6.27
CA ALA A 130 6.46 -15.69 -4.95
C ALA A 130 6.91 -14.74 -3.83
N TYR A 131 6.34 -14.94 -2.65
CA TYR A 131 6.72 -14.30 -1.42
C TYR A 131 6.71 -15.31 -0.26
N ASN A 132 7.76 -15.33 0.54
CA ASN A 132 7.94 -16.28 1.67
C ASN A 132 7.61 -17.75 1.30
N GLY A 133 8.02 -18.18 0.10
CA GLY A 133 7.78 -19.55 -0.39
C GLY A 133 6.36 -19.81 -0.91
N GLN A 134 5.46 -18.83 -0.89
CA GLN A 134 4.11 -18.93 -1.45
C GLN A 134 4.04 -18.26 -2.81
N SER A 135 3.36 -18.90 -3.77
CA SER A 135 3.07 -18.30 -5.07
C SER A 135 2.08 -17.15 -4.91
N LEU A 136 2.40 -16.01 -5.53
CA LEU A 136 1.52 -14.86 -5.58
C LEU A 136 0.37 -15.08 -6.59
N PRO A 137 -0.86 -14.66 -6.28
CA PRO A 137 -1.93 -14.59 -7.27
C PRO A 137 -1.55 -13.55 -8.33
N ARG A 138 -1.96 -13.77 -9.58
CA ARG A 138 -1.64 -12.91 -10.71
C ARG A 138 -2.94 -12.57 -11.43
N LEU A 139 -3.36 -11.31 -11.35
CA LEU A 139 -4.60 -10.85 -11.98
C LEU A 139 -4.41 -10.58 -13.47
N GLY A 140 -3.24 -10.04 -13.86
CA GLY A 140 -2.95 -9.76 -15.27
C GLY A 140 -3.77 -8.59 -15.83
N ILE A 141 -4.07 -7.59 -15.00
CA ILE A 141 -4.86 -6.43 -15.40
C ILE A 141 -4.15 -5.62 -16.49
N LYS A 142 -4.94 -5.05 -17.39
CA LYS A 142 -4.47 -4.10 -18.41
C LYS A 142 -4.60 -2.65 -17.94
N ARG A 143 -5.57 -2.41 -17.08
CA ARG A 143 -5.99 -1.11 -16.61
C ARG A 143 -6.22 -1.15 -15.10
N LEU A 144 -5.72 -0.13 -14.41
CA LEU A 144 -5.89 0.05 -12.98
C LEU A 144 -6.52 1.41 -12.70
N PHE A 145 -7.63 1.43 -11.99
CA PHE A 145 -8.21 2.65 -11.43
C PHE A 145 -7.71 2.84 -10.01
N VAL A 146 -7.13 4.00 -9.69
CA VAL A 146 -6.66 4.30 -8.34
C VAL A 146 -7.38 5.51 -7.80
N ILE A 147 -8.05 5.34 -6.66
CA ILE A 147 -8.69 6.45 -5.96
C ILE A 147 -7.67 7.09 -5.03
N THR A 148 -7.39 8.39 -5.23
CA THR A 148 -6.30 9.12 -4.58
C THR A 148 -6.76 10.39 -3.90
N THR A 149 -6.00 10.82 -2.89
CA THR A 149 -6.09 12.13 -2.25
C THR A 149 -4.70 12.67 -1.95
N GLY A 150 -4.59 13.87 -1.38
CA GLY A 150 -3.33 14.40 -0.85
C GLY A 150 -2.68 13.56 0.26
N ASN A 151 -3.40 12.58 0.83
CA ASN A 151 -2.85 11.63 1.80
C ASN A 151 -2.23 10.39 1.12
N THR A 152 -2.43 10.23 -0.19
CA THR A 152 -1.82 9.14 -0.97
C THR A 152 -0.35 9.46 -1.22
N ALA A 153 0.58 8.70 -0.61
CA ALA A 153 1.99 9.06 -0.60
C ALA A 153 2.94 7.87 -0.70
N SER A 154 4.20 8.12 -1.11
CA SER A 154 5.33 7.20 -0.95
C SER A 154 5.11 5.84 -1.64
N ALA A 155 5.01 4.72 -0.88
CA ALA A 155 4.79 3.37 -1.44
C ALA A 155 3.48 3.27 -2.24
N SER A 156 2.46 4.08 -1.94
CA SER A 156 1.25 4.20 -2.75
C SER A 156 1.54 4.80 -4.13
N GLU A 157 2.34 5.85 -4.16
CA GLU A 157 2.77 6.48 -5.42
C GLU A 157 3.74 5.59 -6.20
N MET A 158 4.52 4.75 -5.48
CA MET A 158 5.36 3.73 -6.10
C MET A 158 4.54 2.68 -6.84
N VAL A 159 3.35 2.27 -6.34
CA VAL A 159 2.44 1.38 -7.09
C VAL A 159 2.02 2.05 -8.40
N ILE A 160 1.59 3.30 -8.34
CA ILE A 160 1.15 4.08 -9.51
C ILE A 160 2.28 4.21 -10.54
N SER A 161 3.44 4.70 -10.11
CA SER A 161 4.56 4.96 -10.99
C SER A 161 5.20 3.69 -11.53
N GLY A 162 5.36 2.66 -10.70
CA GLY A 162 5.95 1.37 -11.08
C GLY A 162 5.12 0.65 -12.14
N LEU A 163 3.80 0.62 -11.99
CA LEU A 163 2.91 0.02 -12.97
C LEU A 163 2.88 0.80 -14.29
N ARG A 164 2.87 2.14 -14.23
CA ARG A 164 3.02 2.99 -15.43
C ARG A 164 4.32 2.72 -16.17
N GLY A 165 5.43 2.59 -15.44
CA GLY A 165 6.73 2.23 -16.01
C GLY A 165 6.77 0.84 -16.69
N LEU A 166 5.83 -0.03 -16.35
CA LEU A 166 5.66 -1.35 -16.95
C LEU A 166 4.57 -1.39 -18.04
N GLY A 167 3.97 -0.23 -18.39
CA GLY A 167 3.02 -0.10 -19.48
C GLY A 167 1.57 -0.39 -19.10
N VAL A 168 1.25 -0.48 -17.81
CA VAL A 168 -0.15 -0.55 -17.35
C VAL A 168 -0.81 0.81 -17.49
N GLU A 169 -2.02 0.86 -18.00
CA GLU A 169 -2.83 2.07 -18.01
C GLU A 169 -3.33 2.34 -16.57
N VAL A 170 -2.76 3.35 -15.91
CA VAL A 170 -3.18 3.75 -14.55
C VAL A 170 -3.95 5.05 -14.60
N ILE A 171 -5.23 4.96 -14.24
CA ILE A 171 -6.21 6.06 -14.22
C ILE A 171 -6.39 6.50 -12.78
N LEU A 172 -6.10 7.76 -12.50
CA LEU A 172 -6.28 8.35 -11.17
C LEU A 172 -7.65 9.02 -11.06
N ILE A 173 -8.35 8.74 -9.96
CA ILE A 173 -9.65 9.32 -9.63
C ILE A 173 -9.53 10.00 -8.28
N GLY A 174 -9.89 11.27 -8.20
CA GLY A 174 -9.82 12.05 -6.97
C GLY A 174 -8.94 13.27 -7.06
N THR A 175 -8.07 13.49 -6.09
CA THR A 175 -7.18 14.65 -6.05
C THR A 175 -5.71 14.26 -6.23
N THR A 176 -4.86 15.24 -6.45
CA THR A 176 -3.40 15.07 -6.56
C THR A 176 -2.85 14.39 -5.31
N THR A 177 -1.93 13.45 -5.52
CA THR A 177 -1.19 12.76 -4.45
C THR A 177 -0.15 13.67 -3.81
N GLU A 178 0.46 13.24 -2.71
CA GLU A 178 1.47 14.02 -1.94
C GLU A 178 2.70 14.41 -2.79
N GLY A 179 3.14 13.58 -3.73
CA GLY A 179 4.36 13.80 -4.51
C GLY A 179 5.64 13.34 -3.80
N LYS A 180 5.54 12.40 -2.86
CA LYS A 180 6.69 11.87 -2.10
C LYS A 180 7.36 10.72 -2.85
N ASN A 181 8.33 11.04 -3.69
CA ASN A 181 9.14 10.06 -4.42
C ASN A 181 10.43 9.62 -3.70
N CYS A 182 10.53 9.83 -2.41
CA CYS A 182 11.69 9.49 -1.60
C CYS A 182 11.32 8.53 -0.45
N GLY A 183 12.32 7.85 0.08
CA GLY A 183 12.14 6.91 1.19
C GLY A 183 13.31 6.90 2.17
N MET A 184 13.14 6.11 3.21
CA MET A 184 14.00 6.07 4.38
C MET A 184 14.50 4.65 4.65
N ASP A 185 15.79 4.51 4.96
CA ASP A 185 16.30 3.32 5.63
C ASP A 185 16.20 3.55 7.14
N VAL A 186 15.28 2.85 7.80
CA VAL A 186 15.10 2.95 9.26
C VAL A 186 16.24 2.23 9.96
N THR A 187 16.83 2.89 10.93
CA THR A 187 17.94 2.36 11.73
C THR A 187 17.69 2.59 13.21
N ASN A 188 17.88 1.56 14.01
CA ASN A 188 17.71 1.61 15.45
C ASN A 188 19.09 1.68 16.15
N TYR A 189 19.20 2.54 17.15
CA TYR A 189 20.34 2.66 18.03
C TYR A 189 19.89 2.52 19.48
N THR A 190 20.47 1.57 20.23
CA THR A 190 20.14 1.35 21.64
C THR A 190 21.28 1.83 22.53
N ASN A 191 20.98 2.72 23.47
CA ASN A 191 21.92 3.20 24.48
C ASN A 191 21.25 3.20 25.86
N LYS A 192 21.90 2.60 26.84
CA LYS A 192 21.43 2.50 28.24
C LYS A 192 19.98 2.01 28.37
N GLY A 193 19.58 1.02 27.56
CA GLY A 193 18.24 0.43 27.57
C GLY A 193 17.15 1.27 26.87
N VAL A 194 17.51 2.43 26.28
CA VAL A 194 16.62 3.24 25.44
C VAL A 194 16.95 3.01 23.97
N THR A 195 15.96 2.65 23.18
CA THR A 195 16.10 2.50 21.72
C THR A 195 15.63 3.77 21.01
N TYR A 196 16.50 4.31 20.17
CA TYR A 196 16.24 5.44 19.29
C TYR A 196 16.07 4.95 17.88
N GLU A 197 14.99 5.33 17.23
CA GLU A 197 14.75 5.06 15.82
C GLU A 197 15.10 6.29 14.97
N TYR A 198 15.88 6.08 13.92
CA TYR A 198 16.27 7.10 12.95
C TYR A 198 15.75 6.71 11.58
N ALA A 199 15.03 7.62 10.94
CA ALA A 199 14.45 7.41 9.62
C ALA A 199 14.85 8.56 8.65
N PRO A 200 16.15 8.70 8.32
CA PRO A 200 16.59 9.71 7.37
C PRO A 200 16.13 9.35 5.95
N ILE A 201 15.87 10.36 5.13
CA ILE A 201 15.67 10.15 3.68
C ILE A 201 17.01 9.68 3.10
N THR A 202 17.02 8.48 2.51
CA THR A 202 18.24 7.83 2.02
C THR A 202 18.19 7.44 0.56
N PHE A 203 17.01 7.45 -0.08
CA PHE A 203 16.86 7.12 -1.48
C PHE A 203 15.74 7.91 -2.16
N MET A 204 15.86 8.03 -3.48
CA MET A 204 14.80 8.45 -4.39
C MET A 204 14.24 7.22 -5.10
N ASN A 205 12.95 7.21 -5.36
CA ASN A 205 12.28 6.14 -6.10
C ASN A 205 12.08 6.53 -7.56
N PHE A 206 12.47 5.63 -8.47
CA PHE A 206 12.28 5.76 -9.91
C PHE A 206 11.58 4.49 -10.43
N ASN A 207 10.75 4.62 -11.43
CA ASN A 207 10.21 3.48 -12.15
C ASN A 207 11.19 3.01 -13.26
N ALA A 208 10.84 1.92 -13.95
CA ALA A 208 11.71 1.32 -14.96
C ALA A 208 12.11 2.31 -16.09
N THR A 209 11.20 3.20 -16.49
CA THR A 209 11.46 4.13 -17.61
C THR A 209 12.11 5.45 -17.18
N SER A 210 11.93 5.89 -15.94
CA SER A 210 12.48 7.16 -15.46
C SER A 210 13.90 7.05 -14.93
N TYR A 211 14.42 5.84 -14.69
CA TYR A 211 15.78 5.64 -14.20
C TYR A 211 16.81 5.59 -15.33
N GLU A 212 16.39 5.23 -16.55
CA GLU A 212 17.26 5.14 -17.74
C GLU A 212 17.46 6.50 -18.45
N GLN A 213 16.83 7.57 -17.95
CA GLN A 213 16.99 8.95 -18.44
C GLN A 213 17.94 9.74 -17.51
#